data_a236bf8d05010745fed9bf6add813467
#
_entry.id   a236bf8d05010745fed9bf6add813467
#
_cell.length_a   1.000
_cell.length_b   1.000
_cell.length_c   1.000
_cell.angle_alpha   90.00
_cell.angle_beta   90.00
_cell.angle_gamma   90.00
#
_symmetry.space_group_name_H-M   'P 1'
#
loop_
_entity.id
_entity.type
_entity.pdbx_description
1 polymer ?
#
loop_
_entity_poly.entity_id
_entity_poly.type
_entity_poly.pdbx_seq_one_letter_code
_entity_poly.pdbx_strand_id
1 'polypeptide(L)'
;MRALVTGGAGFIGSNLVDALAEAGAAVTVVDTLVTGRRENVRAGATLAEVDVADAQALDAVVAATAPEVVFHLAAQVDVRRSVADPARDLIVNVAGTINVLEAARRHGSGHVVLASTGGAIYGEAERVPTPEAAPARPPAPYGASKLAAEHYCRLYADLHGVPVTALRFANVYGPRQDPLGEGGVVAIFCRRAADAGTAVIFGDGRQTRDFVHVGDVVDALLAAVGAGFGPFNIGTGHETSVLELAERLGVATRHEPERAGEVRRSCLDPSRAARDLGWVPRIPLADGLERTLEWVRAGQP
;
A
#
# COMPACT_ATOMS: atom_id res chain seq x y z
N MET A 1 17.39 14.72 5.13
CA MET A 1 17.20 13.57 4.21
C MET A 1 16.48 14.04 2.96
N ARG A 2 16.95 13.62 1.79
CA ARG A 2 16.23 13.77 0.52
C ARG A 2 15.47 12.48 0.24
N ALA A 3 14.15 12.55 0.13
CA ALA A 3 13.29 11.39 -0.11
C ALA A 3 12.55 11.55 -1.45
N LEU A 4 12.46 10.47 -2.21
CA LEU A 4 11.60 10.39 -3.39
C LEU A 4 10.48 9.39 -3.11
N VAL A 5 9.22 9.80 -3.34
CA VAL A 5 8.03 8.99 -3.10
C VAL A 5 7.29 8.81 -4.43
N THR A 6 7.38 7.64 -5.04
CA THR A 6 6.54 7.33 -6.21
C THR A 6 5.13 6.96 -5.72
N GLY A 7 4.11 7.40 -6.41
CA GLY A 7 2.72 7.28 -5.93
C GLY A 7 2.41 8.22 -4.75
N GLY A 8 3.19 9.30 -4.61
CA GLY A 8 3.10 10.20 -3.47
C GLY A 8 1.88 11.11 -3.45
N ALA A 9 1.11 11.19 -4.53
CA ALA A 9 -0.19 11.87 -4.58
C ALA A 9 -1.37 10.93 -4.27
N GLY A 10 -1.12 9.63 -4.10
CA GLY A 10 -2.10 8.62 -3.74
C GLY A 10 -2.38 8.55 -2.24
N PHE A 11 -3.22 7.60 -1.84
CA PHE A 11 -3.66 7.40 -0.46
C PHE A 11 -2.49 7.23 0.53
N ILE A 12 -1.73 6.13 0.44
CA ILE A 12 -0.64 5.84 1.39
C ILE A 12 0.52 6.82 1.19
N GLY A 13 0.84 7.11 -0.09
CA GLY A 13 1.98 7.97 -0.43
C GLY A 13 1.85 9.39 0.12
N SER A 14 0.67 9.99 0.06
CA SER A 14 0.46 11.36 0.57
C SER A 14 0.56 11.45 2.10
N ASN A 15 0.09 10.43 2.82
CA ASN A 15 0.30 10.35 4.28
C ASN A 15 1.78 10.20 4.63
N LEU A 16 2.55 9.43 3.84
CA LEU A 16 4.00 9.33 4.00
C LEU A 16 4.71 10.66 3.69
N VAL A 17 4.30 11.36 2.62
CA VAL A 17 4.85 12.68 2.25
C VAL A 17 4.69 13.68 3.39
N ASP A 18 3.52 13.69 4.05
CA ASP A 18 3.29 14.55 5.22
C ASP A 18 4.25 14.23 6.36
N ALA A 19 4.37 12.94 6.73
CA ALA A 19 5.26 12.52 7.82
C ALA A 19 6.73 12.83 7.53
N LEU A 20 7.19 12.61 6.29
CA LEU A 20 8.55 12.94 5.86
C LEU A 20 8.83 14.46 5.94
N ALA A 21 7.89 15.28 5.47
CA ALA A 21 8.02 16.72 5.50
C ALA A 21 8.00 17.26 6.94
N GLU A 22 7.16 16.70 7.83
CA GLU A 22 7.15 17.01 9.27
C GLU A 22 8.45 16.66 9.96
N ALA A 23 9.11 15.59 9.51
CA ALA A 23 10.45 15.23 9.96
C ALA A 23 11.57 16.09 9.32
N GLY A 24 11.23 17.11 8.51
CA GLY A 24 12.20 18.03 7.88
C GLY A 24 12.90 17.45 6.65
N ALA A 25 12.36 16.42 6.01
CA ALA A 25 12.92 15.89 4.77
C ALA A 25 12.55 16.77 3.57
N ALA A 26 13.47 16.89 2.59
CA ALA A 26 13.16 17.42 1.27
C ALA A 26 12.51 16.28 0.45
N VAL A 27 11.23 16.44 0.10
CA VAL A 27 10.44 15.39 -0.52
C VAL A 27 10.16 15.70 -1.99
N THR A 28 10.47 14.75 -2.88
CA THR A 28 10.04 14.74 -4.27
C THR A 28 8.98 13.65 -4.46
N VAL A 29 7.84 14.03 -4.99
CA VAL A 29 6.74 13.14 -5.38
C VAL A 29 6.84 12.85 -6.86
N VAL A 30 6.78 11.58 -7.25
CA VAL A 30 6.62 11.11 -8.63
C VAL A 30 5.25 10.45 -8.75
N ASP A 31 4.36 11.01 -9.55
CA ASP A 31 2.99 10.50 -9.70
C ASP A 31 2.44 10.85 -11.08
N THR A 32 1.58 10.03 -11.64
CA THR A 32 0.89 10.31 -12.92
C THR A 32 -0.40 11.11 -12.73
N LEU A 33 -0.88 11.23 -11.50
CA LEU A 33 -2.19 11.77 -11.14
C LEU A 33 -3.40 11.06 -11.76
N VAL A 34 -3.23 9.82 -12.25
CA VAL A 34 -4.35 9.01 -12.80
C VAL A 34 -5.33 8.61 -11.68
N THR A 35 -4.80 8.25 -10.50
CA THR A 35 -5.57 7.96 -9.29
C THR A 35 -5.16 8.84 -8.13
N GLY A 36 -3.93 9.32 -8.14
CA GLY A 36 -3.43 10.32 -7.20
C GLY A 36 -4.08 11.69 -7.45
N ARG A 37 -4.13 12.52 -6.42
CA ARG A 37 -4.72 13.86 -6.47
C ARG A 37 -3.66 14.90 -6.17
N ARG A 38 -3.58 15.94 -7.00
CA ARG A 38 -2.62 17.05 -6.79
C ARG A 38 -2.80 17.73 -5.43
N GLU A 39 -4.04 17.85 -4.97
CA GLU A 39 -4.39 18.43 -3.68
C GLU A 39 -3.86 17.62 -2.48
N ASN A 40 -3.55 16.35 -2.66
CA ASN A 40 -2.92 15.52 -1.63
C ASN A 40 -1.41 15.79 -1.49
N VAL A 41 -0.79 16.48 -2.45
CA VAL A 41 0.63 16.80 -2.40
C VAL A 41 0.84 18.00 -1.49
N ARG A 42 1.55 17.77 -0.38
CA ARG A 42 1.83 18.78 0.64
C ARG A 42 2.58 19.98 0.06
N ALA A 43 2.18 21.18 0.48
CA ALA A 43 2.90 22.40 0.13
C ALA A 43 4.38 22.31 0.57
N GLY A 44 5.30 22.61 -0.35
CA GLY A 44 6.74 22.49 -0.15
C GLY A 44 7.36 21.18 -0.65
N ALA A 45 6.58 20.15 -0.94
CA ALA A 45 7.05 18.99 -1.70
C ALA A 45 7.08 19.31 -3.20
N THR A 46 8.09 18.81 -3.91
CA THR A 46 8.20 18.94 -5.36
C THR A 46 7.40 17.83 -6.03
N LEU A 47 6.50 18.17 -6.97
CA LEU A 47 5.76 17.18 -7.77
C LEU A 47 6.37 17.07 -9.17
N ALA A 48 6.76 15.86 -9.54
CA ALA A 48 7.12 15.47 -10.91
C ALA A 48 6.01 14.55 -11.46
N GLU A 49 5.29 15.02 -12.49
CA GLU A 49 4.26 14.23 -13.16
C GLU A 49 4.92 13.27 -14.15
N VAL A 50 5.30 12.09 -13.66
CA VAL A 50 6.03 11.06 -14.41
C VAL A 50 5.44 9.69 -14.15
N ASP A 51 5.29 8.88 -15.21
CA ASP A 51 4.95 7.45 -15.10
C ASP A 51 6.23 6.67 -14.78
N VAL A 52 6.20 5.84 -13.73
CA VAL A 52 7.33 4.95 -13.39
C VAL A 52 7.66 3.94 -14.51
N ALA A 53 6.74 3.71 -15.44
CA ALA A 53 6.96 2.92 -16.64
C ALA A 53 7.83 3.66 -17.70
N ASP A 54 7.95 4.98 -17.63
CA ASP A 54 8.87 5.77 -18.44
C ASP A 54 10.25 5.82 -17.78
N ALA A 55 11.11 4.90 -18.17
CA ALA A 55 12.45 4.75 -17.60
C ALA A 55 13.30 6.02 -17.75
N GLN A 56 13.20 6.73 -18.89
CA GLN A 56 14.02 7.91 -19.15
C GLN A 56 13.58 9.10 -18.31
N ALA A 57 12.27 9.36 -18.24
CA ALA A 57 11.72 10.44 -17.44
C ALA A 57 11.98 10.22 -15.93
N LEU A 58 11.80 8.98 -15.44
CA LEU A 58 12.08 8.64 -14.05
C LEU A 58 13.57 8.79 -13.71
N ASP A 59 14.47 8.29 -14.58
CA ASP A 59 15.93 8.39 -14.39
C ASP A 59 16.36 9.86 -14.28
N ALA A 60 15.81 10.75 -15.13
CA ALA A 60 16.09 12.18 -15.07
C ALA A 60 15.64 12.82 -13.72
N VAL A 61 14.49 12.43 -13.17
CA VAL A 61 14.03 12.91 -11.86
C VAL A 61 14.95 12.43 -10.76
N VAL A 62 15.32 11.14 -10.75
CA VAL A 62 16.23 10.59 -9.73
C VAL A 62 17.61 11.24 -9.80
N ALA A 63 18.14 11.45 -11.01
CA ALA A 63 19.40 12.17 -11.22
C ALA A 63 19.37 13.59 -10.65
N ALA A 64 18.30 14.34 -10.94
CA ALA A 64 18.17 15.74 -10.53
C ALA A 64 17.97 15.90 -9.00
N THR A 65 17.30 14.94 -8.36
CA THR A 65 16.94 15.03 -6.93
C THR A 65 17.94 14.31 -6.04
N ALA A 66 18.72 13.36 -6.58
CA ALA A 66 19.70 12.55 -5.87
C ALA A 66 19.16 12.06 -4.51
N PRO A 67 18.05 11.30 -4.47
CA PRO A 67 17.39 10.91 -3.24
C PRO A 67 18.26 9.94 -2.43
N GLU A 68 18.31 10.14 -1.11
CA GLU A 68 18.94 9.21 -0.19
C GLU A 68 18.07 7.97 0.02
N VAL A 69 16.74 8.15 -0.05
CA VAL A 69 15.76 7.06 0.07
C VAL A 69 14.69 7.20 -0.99
N VAL A 70 14.34 6.09 -1.63
CA VAL A 70 13.22 5.99 -2.56
C VAL A 70 12.12 5.11 -1.94
N PHE A 71 10.95 5.68 -1.69
CA PHE A 71 9.75 4.93 -1.31
C PHE A 71 8.94 4.65 -2.57
N HIS A 72 8.88 3.39 -2.98
CA HIS A 72 8.20 2.98 -4.20
C HIS A 72 6.79 2.46 -3.89
N LEU A 73 5.79 3.38 -4.00
CA LEU A 73 4.38 3.10 -3.76
C LEU A 73 3.53 3.19 -5.04
N ALA A 74 4.07 3.74 -6.14
CA ALA A 74 3.37 3.76 -7.42
C ALA A 74 3.07 2.33 -7.88
N ALA A 75 1.80 2.05 -8.19
CA ALA A 75 1.36 0.76 -8.68
C ALA A 75 -0.02 0.86 -9.37
N GLN A 76 -0.29 -0.05 -10.28
CA GLN A 76 -1.65 -0.43 -10.63
C GLN A 76 -2.18 -1.34 -9.50
N VAL A 77 -3.20 -0.92 -8.73
CA VAL A 77 -3.65 -1.61 -7.50
C VAL A 77 -5.00 -2.31 -7.65
N ASP A 78 -5.73 -2.04 -8.73
CA ASP A 78 -7.06 -2.59 -8.99
C ASP A 78 -6.95 -4.03 -9.47
N VAL A 79 -7.36 -4.99 -8.63
CA VAL A 79 -7.34 -6.43 -8.95
C VAL A 79 -8.17 -6.74 -10.18
N ARG A 80 -9.33 -6.08 -10.39
CA ARG A 80 -10.20 -6.32 -11.54
C ARG A 80 -9.57 -5.81 -12.84
N ARG A 81 -8.92 -4.64 -12.78
CA ARG A 81 -8.15 -4.12 -13.93
C ARG A 81 -6.97 -5.03 -14.25
N SER A 82 -6.30 -5.60 -13.24
CA SER A 82 -5.20 -6.54 -13.49
C SER A 82 -5.66 -7.80 -14.24
N VAL A 83 -6.88 -8.27 -13.97
CA VAL A 83 -7.48 -9.41 -14.71
C VAL A 83 -7.88 -8.99 -16.12
N ALA A 84 -8.41 -7.78 -16.31
CA ALA A 84 -8.84 -7.29 -17.62
C ALA A 84 -7.65 -6.92 -18.53
N ASP A 85 -6.55 -6.39 -17.97
CA ASP A 85 -5.35 -6.00 -18.69
C ASP A 85 -4.08 -6.37 -17.88
N PRO A 86 -3.70 -7.65 -17.88
CA PRO A 86 -2.53 -8.12 -17.14
C PRO A 86 -1.20 -7.59 -17.73
N ALA A 87 -1.17 -7.21 -19.01
CA ALA A 87 0.02 -6.63 -19.62
C ALA A 87 0.29 -5.23 -19.05
N ARG A 88 -0.72 -4.38 -18.93
CA ARG A 88 -0.59 -3.06 -18.29
C ARG A 88 -0.20 -3.19 -16.82
N ASP A 89 -0.78 -4.15 -16.09
CA ASP A 89 -0.43 -4.44 -14.70
C ASP A 89 1.06 -4.77 -14.57
N LEU A 90 1.57 -5.68 -15.41
CA LEU A 90 2.99 -6.05 -15.44
C LEU A 90 3.88 -4.83 -15.77
N ILE A 91 3.52 -4.02 -16.77
CA ILE A 91 4.30 -2.85 -17.16
C ILE A 91 4.44 -1.87 -16.00
N VAL A 92 3.35 -1.57 -15.30
CA VAL A 92 3.41 -0.61 -14.18
C VAL A 92 4.12 -1.22 -12.97
N ASN A 93 3.72 -2.43 -12.55
CA ASN A 93 4.15 -2.98 -11.28
C ASN A 93 5.52 -3.65 -11.34
N VAL A 94 5.89 -4.27 -12.46
CA VAL A 94 7.17 -4.97 -12.60
C VAL A 94 8.19 -4.11 -13.32
N ALA A 95 7.89 -3.67 -14.55
CA ALA A 95 8.84 -2.84 -15.28
C ALA A 95 9.06 -1.48 -14.58
N GLY A 96 8.02 -0.87 -14.03
CA GLY A 96 8.14 0.34 -13.22
C GLY A 96 9.04 0.14 -12.00
N THR A 97 8.92 -1.00 -11.28
CA THR A 97 9.83 -1.33 -10.18
C THR A 97 11.28 -1.50 -10.66
N ILE A 98 11.51 -2.17 -11.80
CA ILE A 98 12.85 -2.31 -12.38
C ILE A 98 13.43 -0.93 -12.73
N ASN A 99 12.63 -0.03 -13.29
CA ASN A 99 13.08 1.33 -13.62
C ASN A 99 13.52 2.10 -12.35
N VAL A 100 12.75 1.97 -11.25
CA VAL A 100 13.11 2.57 -9.95
C VAL A 100 14.44 1.99 -9.44
N LEU A 101 14.61 0.67 -9.49
CA LEU A 101 15.83 -0.02 -9.03
C LEU A 101 17.04 0.37 -9.87
N GLU A 102 16.89 0.46 -11.21
CA GLU A 102 17.95 0.90 -12.12
C GLU A 102 18.35 2.36 -11.87
N ALA A 103 17.38 3.26 -11.70
CA ALA A 103 17.67 4.65 -11.38
C ALA A 103 18.35 4.78 -10.01
N ALA A 104 17.87 4.07 -8.99
CA ALA A 104 18.50 4.05 -7.67
C ALA A 104 19.94 3.53 -7.74
N ARG A 105 20.21 2.45 -8.49
CA ARG A 105 21.54 1.89 -8.70
C ARG A 105 22.48 2.88 -9.40
N ARG A 106 22.02 3.52 -10.51
CA ARG A 106 22.82 4.44 -11.30
C ARG A 106 23.21 5.70 -10.55
N HIS A 107 22.29 6.23 -9.75
CA HIS A 107 22.47 7.49 -9.04
C HIS A 107 22.84 7.33 -7.57
N GLY A 108 23.07 6.09 -7.09
CA GLY A 108 23.58 5.82 -5.76
C GLY A 108 22.61 6.15 -4.65
N SER A 109 21.30 5.93 -4.84
CA SER A 109 20.32 6.06 -3.76
C SER A 109 20.65 5.06 -2.64
N GLY A 110 20.62 5.53 -1.39
CA GLY A 110 21.04 4.74 -0.25
C GLY A 110 20.09 3.61 0.12
N HIS A 111 18.80 3.71 -0.21
CA HIS A 111 17.80 2.68 0.10
C HIS A 111 16.55 2.79 -0.78
N VAL A 112 15.95 1.64 -1.10
CA VAL A 112 14.65 1.54 -1.76
C VAL A 112 13.68 0.79 -0.84
N VAL A 113 12.53 1.37 -0.52
CA VAL A 113 11.45 0.71 0.23
C VAL A 113 10.30 0.42 -0.72
N LEU A 114 10.03 -0.86 -0.97
CA LEU A 114 8.96 -1.31 -1.86
C LEU A 114 7.66 -1.56 -1.08
N ALA A 115 6.58 -0.91 -1.49
CA ALA A 115 5.22 -1.27 -1.07
C ALA A 115 4.74 -2.51 -1.83
N SER A 116 4.61 -3.63 -1.12
CA SER A 116 4.07 -4.89 -1.60
C SER A 116 2.73 -5.19 -0.92
N THR A 117 2.16 -6.38 -1.13
CA THR A 117 0.83 -6.74 -0.62
C THR A 117 0.83 -8.12 0.02
N GLY A 118 0.45 -8.21 1.30
CA GLY A 118 0.16 -9.49 1.93
C GLY A 118 -1.27 -9.97 1.64
N GLY A 119 -2.19 -9.06 1.40
CA GLY A 119 -3.58 -9.40 1.11
C GLY A 119 -3.81 -10.08 -0.25
N ALA A 120 -2.87 -9.96 -1.20
CA ALA A 120 -3.01 -10.51 -2.55
C ALA A 120 -1.95 -11.54 -2.95
N ILE A 121 -0.86 -11.70 -2.20
CA ILE A 121 0.24 -12.62 -2.55
C ILE A 121 -0.02 -14.04 -2.06
N TYR A 122 -0.57 -14.22 -0.86
CA TYR A 122 -0.67 -15.56 -0.25
C TYR A 122 -1.85 -16.39 -0.75
N GLY A 123 -2.91 -15.74 -1.26
CA GLY A 123 -4.16 -16.43 -1.61
C GLY A 123 -4.85 -17.00 -0.37
N GLU A 124 -5.50 -18.17 -0.51
CA GLU A 124 -6.06 -18.93 0.62
C GLU A 124 -4.91 -19.58 1.40
N ALA A 125 -4.48 -18.93 2.48
CA ALA A 125 -3.39 -19.44 3.31
C ALA A 125 -3.86 -20.55 4.24
N GLU A 126 -3.05 -21.61 4.35
CA GLU A 126 -3.34 -22.74 5.25
C GLU A 126 -3.26 -22.35 6.73
N ARG A 127 -2.42 -21.36 7.05
CA ARG A 127 -2.23 -20.82 8.40
C ARG A 127 -2.57 -19.32 8.44
N VAL A 128 -3.39 -18.95 9.39
CA VAL A 128 -3.77 -17.55 9.67
C VAL A 128 -3.60 -17.31 11.19
N PRO A 129 -2.87 -16.28 11.64
CA PRO A 129 -2.14 -15.29 10.83
C PRO A 129 -1.03 -15.90 9.99
N THR A 130 -0.86 -15.36 8.75
CA THR A 130 0.03 -15.89 7.71
C THR A 130 1.44 -15.34 7.86
N PRO A 131 2.48 -16.16 8.11
CA PRO A 131 3.87 -15.68 8.19
C PRO A 131 4.48 -15.49 6.81
N GLU A 132 5.59 -14.75 6.72
CA GLU A 132 6.31 -14.49 5.45
C GLU A 132 6.84 -15.75 4.77
N ALA A 133 7.08 -16.81 5.53
CA ALA A 133 7.54 -18.11 5.02
C ALA A 133 6.41 -18.92 4.36
N ALA A 134 5.15 -18.49 4.47
CA ALA A 134 4.04 -19.19 3.82
C ALA A 134 4.18 -19.14 2.29
N PRO A 135 3.78 -20.22 1.57
CA PRO A 135 3.82 -20.23 0.12
C PRO A 135 3.01 -19.07 -0.50
N ALA A 136 3.64 -18.33 -1.40
CA ALA A 136 2.97 -17.30 -2.19
C ALA A 136 2.20 -17.98 -3.34
N ARG A 137 0.87 -17.81 -3.35
CA ARG A 137 -0.05 -18.36 -4.37
C ARG A 137 -1.05 -17.31 -4.80
N PRO A 138 -0.60 -16.23 -5.48
CA PRO A 138 -1.46 -15.11 -5.83
C PRO A 138 -2.60 -15.56 -6.76
N PRO A 139 -3.87 -15.25 -6.45
CA PRO A 139 -5.02 -15.68 -7.26
C PRO A 139 -5.29 -14.76 -8.45
N ALA A 140 -4.59 -13.61 -8.54
CA ALA A 140 -4.81 -12.62 -9.59
C ALA A 140 -3.48 -12.01 -10.09
N PRO A 141 -3.45 -11.44 -11.33
CA PRO A 141 -2.26 -10.82 -11.89
C PRO A 141 -1.62 -9.75 -11.01
N TYR A 142 -2.41 -8.93 -10.32
CA TYR A 142 -1.91 -7.93 -9.37
C TYR A 142 -1.00 -8.55 -8.29
N GLY A 143 -1.44 -9.62 -7.63
CA GLY A 143 -0.62 -10.31 -6.64
C GLY A 143 0.63 -10.94 -7.25
N ALA A 144 0.51 -11.49 -8.47
CA ALA A 144 1.63 -12.07 -9.20
C ALA A 144 2.67 -11.00 -9.60
N SER A 145 2.24 -9.84 -10.08
CA SER A 145 3.15 -8.75 -10.44
C SER A 145 3.86 -8.15 -9.21
N LYS A 146 3.17 -8.01 -8.07
CA LYS A 146 3.81 -7.56 -6.82
C LYS A 146 4.83 -8.58 -6.30
N LEU A 147 4.53 -9.88 -6.39
CA LEU A 147 5.50 -10.93 -6.05
C LEU A 147 6.72 -10.91 -6.99
N ALA A 148 6.50 -10.73 -8.30
CA ALA A 148 7.58 -10.58 -9.26
C ALA A 148 8.45 -9.35 -8.94
N ALA A 149 7.85 -8.22 -8.58
CA ALA A 149 8.57 -7.02 -8.15
C ALA A 149 9.47 -7.29 -6.93
N GLU A 150 8.98 -8.05 -5.92
CA GLU A 150 9.81 -8.47 -4.77
C GLU A 150 11.01 -9.32 -5.22
N HIS A 151 10.82 -10.24 -6.17
CA HIS A 151 11.92 -11.04 -6.70
C HIS A 151 12.98 -10.17 -7.40
N TYR A 152 12.58 -9.16 -8.19
CA TYR A 152 13.52 -8.21 -8.77
C TYR A 152 14.24 -7.39 -7.71
N CYS A 153 13.55 -6.93 -6.68
CA CYS A 153 14.17 -6.24 -5.55
C CYS A 153 15.26 -7.11 -4.90
N ARG A 154 14.98 -8.39 -4.68
CA ARG A 154 15.97 -9.34 -4.14
C ARG A 154 17.16 -9.51 -5.08
N LEU A 155 16.92 -9.67 -6.39
CA LEU A 155 18.00 -9.79 -7.37
C LEU A 155 18.89 -8.54 -7.39
N TYR A 156 18.32 -7.33 -7.31
CA TYR A 156 19.10 -6.10 -7.29
C TYR A 156 19.92 -5.96 -6.00
N ALA A 157 19.38 -6.39 -4.87
CA ALA A 157 20.14 -6.44 -3.62
C ALA A 157 21.32 -7.42 -3.73
N ASP A 158 21.10 -8.63 -4.23
CA ASP A 158 22.11 -9.68 -4.30
C ASP A 158 23.17 -9.43 -5.41
N LEU A 159 22.76 -8.95 -6.59
CA LEU A 159 23.66 -8.80 -7.74
C LEU A 159 24.33 -7.43 -7.81
N HIS A 160 23.67 -6.39 -7.34
CA HIS A 160 24.10 -5.01 -7.51
C HIS A 160 24.33 -4.27 -6.19
N GLY A 161 24.05 -4.91 -5.05
CA GLY A 161 24.21 -4.30 -3.74
C GLY A 161 23.27 -3.11 -3.48
N VAL A 162 22.16 -2.99 -4.22
CA VAL A 162 21.15 -1.96 -3.98
C VAL A 162 20.42 -2.29 -2.68
N PRO A 163 20.48 -1.45 -1.64
CA PRO A 163 19.75 -1.74 -0.41
C PRO A 163 18.24 -1.63 -0.64
N VAL A 164 17.50 -2.72 -0.41
CA VAL A 164 16.04 -2.76 -0.61
C VAL A 164 15.35 -3.41 0.56
N THR A 165 14.20 -2.87 0.96
CA THR A 165 13.27 -3.51 1.90
C THR A 165 11.89 -3.61 1.27
N ALA A 166 11.27 -4.79 1.29
CA ALA A 166 9.90 -5.01 0.82
C ALA A 166 8.93 -5.15 2.00
N LEU A 167 7.82 -4.42 1.96
CA LEU A 167 6.76 -4.45 2.97
C LEU A 167 5.46 -4.99 2.37
N ARG A 168 4.96 -6.10 2.88
CA ARG A 168 3.69 -6.72 2.49
C ARG A 168 2.57 -6.18 3.36
N PHE A 169 1.80 -5.24 2.84
CA PHE A 169 0.70 -4.64 3.58
C PHE A 169 -0.52 -5.57 3.67
N ALA A 170 -1.16 -5.58 4.83
CA ALA A 170 -2.52 -6.06 5.01
C ALA A 170 -3.54 -5.09 4.37
N ASN A 171 -4.79 -5.12 4.78
CA ASN A 171 -5.80 -4.20 4.25
C ASN A 171 -5.65 -2.81 4.89
N VAL A 172 -4.94 -1.92 4.20
CA VAL A 172 -4.71 -0.55 4.67
C VAL A 172 -5.99 0.28 4.57
N TYR A 173 -6.27 1.06 5.61
CA TYR A 173 -7.40 1.99 5.64
C TYR A 173 -7.02 3.30 6.34
N GLY A 174 -7.79 4.36 6.10
CA GLY A 174 -7.58 5.66 6.76
C GLY A 174 -7.91 6.86 5.89
N PRO A 175 -7.58 8.08 6.35
CA PRO A 175 -7.76 9.32 5.63
C PRO A 175 -7.14 9.32 4.23
N ARG A 176 -7.81 9.94 3.25
CA ARG A 176 -7.45 10.02 1.83
C ARG A 176 -7.63 8.73 1.02
N GLN A 177 -8.22 7.68 1.62
CA GLN A 177 -8.61 6.50 0.84
C GLN A 177 -9.87 6.81 0.03
N ASP A 178 -9.77 6.67 -1.32
CA ASP A 178 -10.90 6.96 -2.22
C ASP A 178 -12.00 5.88 -2.11
N PRO A 179 -13.24 6.23 -1.71
CA PRO A 179 -14.34 5.29 -1.63
C PRO A 179 -14.94 4.93 -2.98
N LEU A 180 -14.63 5.66 -4.06
CA LEU A 180 -15.21 5.48 -5.40
C LEU A 180 -14.36 4.59 -6.32
N GLY A 181 -13.05 4.47 -6.04
CA GLY A 181 -12.13 3.64 -6.81
C GLY A 181 -12.07 2.20 -6.29
N GLU A 182 -10.87 1.62 -6.26
CA GLU A 182 -10.59 0.38 -5.52
C GLU A 182 -10.53 0.63 -4.00
N GLY A 183 -11.35 1.58 -3.54
CA GLY A 183 -11.48 1.90 -2.13
C GLY A 183 -11.75 0.64 -1.34
N GLY A 184 -10.92 0.39 -0.35
CA GLY A 184 -11.13 -0.71 0.57
C GLY A 184 -12.51 -0.60 1.21
N VAL A 185 -13.05 -1.71 1.65
CA VAL A 185 -14.39 -1.80 2.27
C VAL A 185 -14.58 -0.75 3.38
N VAL A 186 -13.52 -0.38 4.11
CA VAL A 186 -13.58 0.65 5.17
C VAL A 186 -13.95 2.01 4.60
N ALA A 187 -13.30 2.48 3.53
CA ALA A 187 -13.59 3.78 2.91
C ALA A 187 -15.03 3.83 2.38
N ILE A 188 -15.47 2.75 1.72
CA ILE A 188 -16.85 2.61 1.22
C ILE A 188 -17.86 2.68 2.37
N PHE A 189 -17.63 1.94 3.46
CA PHE A 189 -18.54 1.89 4.60
C PHE A 189 -18.56 3.21 5.38
N CYS A 190 -17.41 3.85 5.59
CA CYS A 190 -17.33 5.18 6.20
C CYS A 190 -18.10 6.22 5.36
N ARG A 191 -17.98 6.20 4.04
CA ARG A 191 -18.74 7.09 3.16
C ARG A 191 -20.24 6.83 3.27
N ARG A 192 -20.68 5.55 3.27
CA ARG A 192 -22.10 5.19 3.45
C ARG A 192 -22.62 5.59 4.81
N ALA A 193 -21.83 5.41 5.88
CA ALA A 193 -22.21 5.86 7.23
C ALA A 193 -22.32 7.38 7.32
N ALA A 194 -21.43 8.14 6.69
CA ALA A 194 -21.50 9.61 6.65
C ALA A 194 -22.72 10.13 5.88
N ASP A 195 -23.10 9.44 4.78
CA ASP A 195 -24.24 9.81 3.94
C ASP A 195 -25.57 9.22 4.43
N ALA A 196 -25.62 8.56 5.59
CA ALA A 196 -26.77 7.78 6.10
C ALA A 196 -27.32 6.78 5.06
N GLY A 197 -26.41 6.24 4.22
CA GLY A 197 -26.72 5.30 3.15
C GLY A 197 -26.63 3.85 3.57
N THR A 198 -26.80 2.93 2.61
CA THR A 198 -26.69 1.49 2.81
C THR A 198 -25.44 0.94 2.16
N ALA A 199 -24.64 0.20 2.92
CA ALA A 199 -23.47 -0.52 2.43
C ALA A 199 -23.86 -1.88 1.83
N VAL A 200 -23.14 -2.32 0.80
CA VAL A 200 -23.35 -3.63 0.17
C VAL A 200 -22.34 -4.61 0.74
N ILE A 201 -22.84 -5.74 1.23
CA ILE A 201 -22.04 -6.88 1.65
C ILE A 201 -22.21 -7.98 0.61
N PHE A 202 -21.09 -8.47 0.05
CA PHE A 202 -21.10 -9.60 -0.87
C PHE A 202 -20.99 -10.90 -0.08
N GLY A 203 -21.88 -11.86 -0.37
CA GLY A 203 -21.99 -13.11 0.37
C GLY A 203 -22.59 -12.92 1.78
N ASP A 204 -22.13 -13.75 2.72
CA ASP A 204 -22.62 -13.76 4.11
C ASP A 204 -21.94 -12.70 5.02
N GLY A 205 -20.92 -12.00 4.53
CA GLY A 205 -20.18 -10.98 5.27
C GLY A 205 -19.23 -11.53 6.35
N ARG A 206 -19.06 -12.86 6.44
CA ARG A 206 -18.16 -13.51 7.41
C ARG A 206 -16.72 -13.63 6.89
N GLN A 207 -16.44 -13.19 5.66
CA GLN A 207 -15.07 -13.08 5.19
C GLN A 207 -14.30 -12.08 6.06
N THR A 208 -13.07 -12.47 6.45
CA THR A 208 -12.25 -11.68 7.37
C THR A 208 -11.06 -11.03 6.67
N ARG A 209 -10.67 -9.88 7.19
CA ARG A 209 -9.47 -9.14 6.78
C ARG A 209 -8.73 -8.64 8.00
N ASP A 210 -7.43 -8.45 7.84
CA ASP A 210 -6.58 -7.72 8.77
C ASP A 210 -6.55 -6.25 8.32
N PHE A 211 -7.16 -5.38 9.10
CA PHE A 211 -7.25 -3.95 8.82
C PHE A 211 -6.17 -3.19 9.58
N VAL A 212 -5.22 -2.59 8.85
CA VAL A 212 -4.15 -1.78 9.42
C VAL A 212 -4.33 -0.30 9.06
N HIS A 213 -4.24 0.59 10.04
CA HIS A 213 -4.40 2.02 9.80
C HIS A 213 -3.21 2.59 9.02
N VAL A 214 -3.47 3.55 8.11
CA VAL A 214 -2.43 4.17 7.27
C VAL A 214 -1.30 4.81 8.07
N GLY A 215 -1.59 5.35 9.25
CA GLY A 215 -0.56 5.88 10.15
C GLY A 215 0.45 4.82 10.58
N ASP A 216 -0.01 3.62 10.96
CA ASP A 216 0.87 2.50 11.29
C ASP A 216 1.70 2.03 10.08
N VAL A 217 1.11 2.09 8.87
CA VAL A 217 1.83 1.76 7.63
C VAL A 217 2.91 2.79 7.31
N VAL A 218 2.65 4.08 7.55
CA VAL A 218 3.66 5.15 7.43
C VAL A 218 4.80 4.91 8.41
N ASP A 219 4.50 4.57 9.68
CA ASP A 219 5.52 4.22 10.67
C ASP A 219 6.37 3.01 10.22
N ALA A 220 5.74 1.99 9.58
CA ALA A 220 6.46 0.84 9.04
C ALA A 220 7.37 1.22 7.86
N LEU A 221 6.91 2.09 6.95
CA LEU A 221 7.71 2.59 5.84
C LEU A 221 8.95 3.34 6.34
N LEU A 222 8.81 4.17 7.36
CA LEU A 222 9.92 4.90 7.97
C LEU A 222 10.88 3.95 8.72
N ALA A 223 10.36 2.97 9.46
CA ALA A 223 11.17 1.97 10.18
C ALA A 223 11.94 1.03 9.23
N ALA A 224 11.47 0.87 7.99
CA ALA A 224 12.12 0.04 6.99
C ALA A 224 13.41 0.66 6.41
N VAL A 225 13.63 1.96 6.60
CA VAL A 225 14.83 2.65 6.07
C VAL A 225 16.09 2.11 6.75
N GLY A 226 17.01 1.58 5.96
CA GLY A 226 18.24 0.97 6.46
C GLY A 226 18.11 -0.48 6.91
N ALA A 227 16.92 -1.07 6.83
CA ALA A 227 16.69 -2.48 7.14
C ALA A 227 17.16 -3.40 6.00
N GLY A 228 17.28 -4.70 6.30
CA GLY A 228 17.56 -5.73 5.29
C GLY A 228 16.38 -5.95 4.33
N PHE A 229 16.57 -6.80 3.32
CA PHE A 229 15.60 -7.01 2.23
C PHE A 229 14.16 -7.30 2.73
N GLY A 230 13.97 -8.10 3.72
CA GLY A 230 12.64 -8.61 4.09
C GLY A 230 12.29 -9.88 3.31
N PRO A 231 11.04 -10.07 2.80
CA PRO A 231 9.88 -9.19 3.02
C PRO A 231 9.40 -9.14 4.49
N PHE A 232 8.68 -8.09 4.84
CA PHE A 232 8.06 -7.95 6.16
C PHE A 232 6.54 -7.79 6.03
N ASN A 233 5.78 -8.58 6.76
CA ASN A 233 4.34 -8.42 6.88
C ASN A 233 4.00 -7.24 7.77
N ILE A 234 3.18 -6.33 7.25
CA ILE A 234 2.70 -5.13 7.93
C ILE A 234 1.18 -5.24 8.07
N GLY A 235 0.77 -5.67 9.22
CA GLY A 235 -0.63 -5.91 9.59
C GLY A 235 -0.78 -5.90 11.10
N THR A 236 -1.99 -6.15 11.59
CA THR A 236 -2.29 -6.15 13.02
C THR A 236 -2.22 -7.55 13.64
N GLY A 237 -2.28 -8.60 12.82
CA GLY A 237 -2.42 -9.97 13.28
C GLY A 237 -3.82 -10.33 13.76
N HIS A 238 -4.81 -9.44 13.54
CA HIS A 238 -6.18 -9.64 13.97
C HIS A 238 -7.14 -9.67 12.79
N GLU A 239 -8.02 -10.67 12.80
CA GLU A 239 -9.08 -10.79 11.81
C GLU A 239 -10.31 -10.01 12.24
N THR A 240 -10.89 -9.24 11.33
CA THR A 240 -12.20 -8.59 11.49
C THR A 240 -13.08 -8.95 10.31
N SER A 241 -14.32 -9.40 10.56
CA SER A 241 -15.27 -9.70 9.49
C SER A 241 -15.87 -8.43 8.89
N VAL A 242 -16.36 -8.54 7.65
CA VAL A 242 -17.06 -7.42 6.99
C VAL A 242 -18.33 -7.04 7.73
N LEU A 243 -19.04 -8.02 8.32
CA LEU A 243 -20.19 -7.76 9.19
C LEU A 243 -19.80 -6.95 10.42
N GLU A 244 -18.78 -7.39 11.16
CA GLU A 244 -18.30 -6.68 12.34
C GLU A 244 -17.86 -5.25 12.02
N LEU A 245 -17.21 -5.04 10.86
CA LEU A 245 -16.85 -3.71 10.38
C LEU A 245 -18.08 -2.82 10.20
N ALA A 246 -19.15 -3.34 9.57
CA ALA A 246 -20.40 -2.62 9.37
C ALA A 246 -21.08 -2.26 10.69
N GLU A 247 -21.11 -3.20 11.63
CA GLU A 247 -21.65 -3.00 12.98
C GLU A 247 -20.91 -1.90 13.73
N ARG A 248 -19.57 -1.92 13.72
CA ARG A 248 -18.72 -0.90 14.37
C ARG A 248 -18.95 0.50 13.80
N LEU A 249 -19.22 0.61 12.50
CA LEU A 249 -19.51 1.89 11.83
C LEU A 249 -20.99 2.30 11.92
N GLY A 250 -21.87 1.43 12.46
CA GLY A 250 -23.30 1.70 12.54
C GLY A 250 -23.97 1.91 11.18
N VAL A 251 -23.43 1.32 10.09
CA VAL A 251 -23.94 1.50 8.76
C VAL A 251 -24.99 0.44 8.40
N ALA A 252 -26.12 0.87 7.82
CA ALA A 252 -27.12 -0.06 7.32
C ALA A 252 -26.54 -0.93 6.19
N THR A 253 -26.91 -2.21 6.15
CA THR A 253 -26.34 -3.15 5.18
C THR A 253 -27.42 -3.85 4.36
N ARG A 254 -27.08 -4.23 3.13
CA ARG A 254 -27.82 -5.18 2.30
C ARG A 254 -26.85 -6.19 1.71
N HIS A 255 -27.32 -7.41 1.47
CA HIS A 255 -26.51 -8.49 0.91
C HIS A 255 -26.70 -8.62 -0.60
N GLU A 256 -25.62 -8.94 -1.29
CA GLU A 256 -25.60 -9.33 -2.71
C GLU A 256 -24.86 -10.67 -2.88
N PRO A 257 -25.00 -11.35 -4.02
CA PRO A 257 -24.31 -12.62 -4.26
C PRO A 257 -22.79 -12.53 -4.01
N GLU A 258 -22.22 -13.63 -3.53
CA GLU A 258 -20.77 -13.75 -3.28
C GLU A 258 -19.97 -13.51 -4.56
N ARG A 259 -18.80 -12.87 -4.42
CA ARG A 259 -17.88 -12.63 -5.54
C ARG A 259 -16.99 -13.86 -5.75
N ALA A 260 -16.94 -14.36 -6.98
CA ALA A 260 -16.07 -15.47 -7.34
C ALA A 260 -14.57 -15.09 -7.12
N GLY A 261 -13.81 -16.00 -6.51
CA GLY A 261 -12.37 -15.82 -6.28
C GLY A 261 -12.02 -14.91 -5.10
N GLU A 262 -12.99 -14.48 -4.30
CA GLU A 262 -12.71 -13.72 -3.10
C GLU A 262 -12.10 -14.61 -2.01
N VAL A 263 -10.91 -14.22 -1.49
CA VAL A 263 -10.23 -14.90 -0.39
C VAL A 263 -11.11 -14.84 0.87
N ARG A 264 -11.36 -16.00 1.50
CA ARG A 264 -12.23 -16.09 2.68
C ARG A 264 -11.59 -15.49 3.93
N ARG A 265 -10.30 -15.77 4.17
CA ARG A 265 -9.56 -15.29 5.33
C ARG A 265 -8.23 -14.70 4.91
N SER A 266 -7.95 -13.46 5.33
CA SER A 266 -6.66 -12.81 5.09
C SER A 266 -6.23 -12.04 6.32
N CYS A 267 -5.16 -12.51 6.98
CA CYS A 267 -4.57 -11.88 8.15
C CYS A 267 -3.07 -12.21 8.17
N LEU A 268 -2.23 -11.23 8.48
CA LEU A 268 -0.78 -11.33 8.43
C LEU A 268 -0.19 -11.54 9.82
N ASP A 269 0.88 -12.32 9.92
CA ASP A 269 1.69 -12.41 11.14
C ASP A 269 2.77 -11.31 11.11
N PRO A 270 2.67 -10.26 11.95
CA PRO A 270 3.62 -9.14 11.97
C PRO A 270 4.87 -9.40 12.84
N SER A 271 5.02 -10.60 13.40
CA SER A 271 6.07 -10.90 14.39
C SER A 271 7.49 -10.63 13.89
N ARG A 272 7.73 -10.79 12.59
CA ARG A 272 9.03 -10.49 11.98
C ARG A 272 9.29 -9.00 11.93
N ALA A 273 8.31 -8.19 11.57
CA ALA A 273 8.43 -6.72 11.59
C ALA A 273 8.68 -6.20 13.01
N ALA A 274 7.99 -6.77 14.01
CA ALA A 274 8.22 -6.41 15.41
C ALA A 274 9.66 -6.70 15.86
N ARG A 275 10.19 -7.86 15.51
CA ARG A 275 11.54 -8.28 15.92
C ARG A 275 12.64 -7.56 15.16
N ASP A 276 12.54 -7.43 13.84
CA ASP A 276 13.64 -7.03 12.96
C ASP A 276 13.60 -5.54 12.60
N LEU A 277 12.40 -4.89 12.61
CA LEU A 277 12.21 -3.46 12.39
C LEU A 277 11.88 -2.68 13.67
N GLY A 278 11.57 -3.36 14.78
CA GLY A 278 11.04 -2.72 16.00
C GLY A 278 9.64 -2.12 15.80
N TRP A 279 8.93 -2.52 14.73
CA TRP A 279 7.62 -1.98 14.38
C TRP A 279 6.48 -2.86 14.93
N VAL A 280 5.50 -2.22 15.53
CA VAL A 280 4.22 -2.83 15.93
C VAL A 280 3.07 -1.88 15.59
N PRO A 281 1.88 -2.39 15.22
CA PRO A 281 0.71 -1.54 15.02
C PRO A 281 0.30 -0.92 16.35
N ARG A 282 -0.03 0.38 16.34
CA ARG A 282 -0.35 1.16 17.55
C ARG A 282 -1.76 1.73 17.55
N ILE A 283 -2.42 1.79 16.38
CA ILE A 283 -3.73 2.40 16.23
C ILE A 283 -4.80 1.28 16.29
N PRO A 284 -5.58 1.18 17.39
CA PRO A 284 -6.67 0.22 17.47
C PRO A 284 -7.69 0.45 16.36
N LEU A 285 -8.35 -0.63 15.90
CA LEU A 285 -9.32 -0.54 14.80
C LEU A 285 -10.44 0.48 15.11
N ALA A 286 -10.94 0.53 16.33
CA ALA A 286 -12.00 1.47 16.75
C ALA A 286 -11.57 2.93 16.53
N ASP A 287 -10.37 3.28 17.03
CA ASP A 287 -9.83 4.65 16.92
C ASP A 287 -9.54 5.03 15.47
N GLY A 288 -9.00 4.08 14.69
CA GLY A 288 -8.73 4.30 13.27
C GLY A 288 -10.01 4.48 12.44
N LEU A 289 -11.07 3.74 12.74
CA LEU A 289 -12.39 3.90 12.11
C LEU A 289 -13.00 5.26 12.44
N GLU A 290 -12.94 5.70 13.70
CA GLU A 290 -13.41 7.02 14.12
C GLU A 290 -12.70 8.13 13.35
N ARG A 291 -11.37 8.15 13.35
CA ARG A 291 -10.55 9.12 12.58
C ARG A 291 -10.89 9.13 11.08
N THR A 292 -11.10 7.95 10.50
CA THR A 292 -11.45 7.84 9.08
C THR A 292 -12.85 8.40 8.81
N LEU A 293 -13.82 8.11 9.67
CA LEU A 293 -15.19 8.61 9.55
C LEU A 293 -15.26 10.13 9.75
N GLU A 294 -14.51 10.68 10.70
CA GLU A 294 -14.39 12.12 10.93
C GLU A 294 -13.81 12.82 9.69
N TRP A 295 -12.74 12.25 9.10
CA TRP A 295 -12.15 12.80 7.88
C TRP A 295 -13.14 12.81 6.71
N VAL A 296 -13.92 11.73 6.52
CA VAL A 296 -14.96 11.65 5.49
C VAL A 296 -16.05 12.69 5.72
N ARG A 297 -16.50 12.87 6.98
CA ARG A 297 -17.54 13.86 7.35
C ARG A 297 -17.08 15.30 7.17
N ALA A 298 -15.80 15.58 7.39
CA ALA A 298 -15.22 16.90 7.16
C ALA A 298 -15.16 17.28 5.66
N GLY A 299 -15.51 16.38 4.75
CA GLY A 299 -15.48 16.61 3.31
C GLY A 299 -14.09 16.95 2.77
N GLN A 300 -13.04 16.52 3.47
CA GLN A 300 -11.67 16.75 3.05
C GLN A 300 -11.36 15.91 1.80
N PRO A 301 -10.59 16.46 0.84
CA PRO A 301 -10.27 15.81 -0.40
C PRO A 301 -9.42 14.55 -0.23
#